data_450be22c0d36387abc56ed38dc3581db
#
_entry.id   450be22c0d36387abc56ed38dc3581db
#
_cell.length_a   1.000
_cell.length_b   1.000
_cell.length_c   1.000
_cell.angle_alpha   90.00
_cell.angle_beta   90.00
_cell.angle_gamma   90.00
#
_symmetry.space_group_name_H-M   'P 1'
#
loop_
_entity.id
_entity.type
_entity.pdbx_description
1 polymer ?
#
loop_
_entity_poly.entity_id
_entity_poly.type
_entity_poly.pdbx_seq_one_letter_code
_entity_poly.pdbx_strand_id
1 'polypeptide(L)'
;MSKKNKGVLYPKKGGCMQKQKKGTLRKIGIFFLIAGFILVSAMPSLSQVPDMKKPVGIIKGRILDYETQKPLIGVTVTIVDSDWTARSDATGTYEITEIPVGYYVVAYELDGYYTDTRTDVMVRPGRATFVNVEMLAVRIIAEEVRVTADYFPKTPDKPGSQMQFNAEELRRAAGSVEDVSRALYDVPGIVKADEEANDLIIRGGSPVENGFYVDNFFVPNINHFPQWGASGGNICMLNMHFINRLDIFTGGFDAAYGNRLSSIIDIGYREGNREGFHGQVNLSLIGFGAQAEGPFAKGRGSYMFSGYRSYLDIISGLLDTGNPSDYYDIQGKIVFDIDETDRLSLLTINGHSETKEDPDFEQSSGLGNYSFERFNLSTVGLNWRHIWSGSGFSDTSLSYSYMKGRDDTWAVSDNEPLFFVSYRNDWLTFRNVNQFQLGAAHKFKFGGEAQYIKFDSHNFD
;
A
#
# COMPACT_ATOMS: atom_id res chain seq x y z
N MET A 1 -49.15 -23.58 -7.97
CA MET A 1 -48.45 -24.01 -6.73
C MET A 1 -47.69 -22.84 -6.16
N SER A 2 -48.23 -22.26 -5.11
CA SER A 2 -47.78 -21.01 -4.49
C SER A 2 -46.52 -21.23 -3.65
N LYS A 3 -45.39 -20.57 -3.98
CA LYS A 3 -44.26 -20.48 -3.09
C LYS A 3 -44.42 -19.23 -2.22
N LYS A 4 -44.64 -19.45 -0.93
CA LYS A 4 -44.70 -18.42 0.11
C LYS A 4 -43.40 -17.61 0.16
N ASN A 5 -43.50 -16.33 -0.11
CA ASN A 5 -42.52 -15.34 0.23
C ASN A 5 -42.30 -15.32 1.75
N LYS A 6 -41.09 -15.64 2.19
CA LYS A 6 -40.70 -15.38 3.58
C LYS A 6 -40.42 -13.88 3.71
N GLY A 7 -41.35 -13.18 4.36
CA GLY A 7 -41.25 -11.76 4.64
C GLY A 7 -39.96 -11.46 5.46
N VAL A 8 -39.21 -10.53 4.98
CA VAL A 8 -38.13 -9.88 5.73
C VAL A 8 -38.80 -9.00 6.79
N LEU A 9 -38.56 -9.33 8.04
CA LEU A 9 -39.04 -8.54 9.19
C LEU A 9 -38.25 -7.23 9.27
N TYR A 10 -38.90 -6.13 8.97
CA TYR A 10 -38.34 -4.77 9.21
C TYR A 10 -38.44 -4.43 10.70
N PRO A 11 -37.44 -3.76 11.30
CA PRO A 11 -37.53 -3.33 12.69
C PRO A 11 -38.53 -2.18 12.81
N LYS A 12 -39.60 -2.41 13.62
CA LYS A 12 -40.56 -1.37 14.01
C LYS A 12 -39.86 -0.23 14.75
N LYS A 13 -40.29 1.00 14.44
CA LYS A 13 -39.90 2.25 15.10
C LYS A 13 -39.82 2.09 16.63
N GLY A 14 -38.60 2.15 17.17
CA GLY A 14 -38.34 2.34 18.59
C GLY A 14 -38.16 3.81 18.89
N GLY A 15 -39.23 4.57 18.97
CA GLY A 15 -39.22 5.89 19.57
C GLY A 15 -38.86 5.79 21.05
N CYS A 16 -38.02 6.68 21.54
CA CYS A 16 -37.75 6.90 22.98
C CYS A 16 -36.42 6.37 23.57
N MET A 17 -35.32 6.23 22.81
CA MET A 17 -34.01 5.99 23.44
C MET A 17 -32.91 7.00 23.08
N GLN A 18 -33.17 8.02 22.27
CA GLN A 18 -32.14 8.98 21.83
C GLN A 18 -31.81 10.08 22.84
N LYS A 19 -32.73 10.41 23.79
CA LYS A 19 -32.46 11.51 24.76
C LYS A 19 -31.51 11.16 25.91
N GLN A 20 -31.32 9.88 26.23
CA GLN A 20 -30.44 9.48 27.34
C GLN A 20 -28.96 9.28 26.92
N LYS A 21 -28.67 8.99 25.63
CA LYS A 21 -27.27 8.81 25.16
C LYS A 21 -26.48 10.09 24.99
N LYS A 22 -27.15 11.23 24.63
CA LYS A 22 -26.46 12.54 24.48
C LYS A 22 -25.84 13.07 25.78
N GLY A 23 -26.41 12.73 26.94
CA GLY A 23 -25.89 13.18 28.26
C GLY A 23 -24.63 12.43 28.73
N THR A 24 -24.49 11.15 28.35
CA THR A 24 -23.38 10.31 28.81
C THR A 24 -22.13 10.50 27.96
N LEU A 25 -22.28 10.67 26.64
CA LEU A 25 -21.17 10.95 25.73
C LEU A 25 -20.54 12.33 25.98
N ARG A 26 -21.35 13.34 26.30
CA ARG A 26 -20.84 14.68 26.66
C ARG A 26 -20.02 14.66 27.95
N LYS A 27 -20.34 13.79 28.90
CA LYS A 27 -19.56 13.60 30.15
C LYS A 27 -18.26 12.85 29.92
N ILE A 28 -18.23 11.91 28.99
CA ILE A 28 -17.02 11.15 28.63
C ILE A 28 -16.04 12.04 27.86
N GLY A 29 -16.50 12.87 26.91
CA GLY A 29 -15.66 13.81 26.18
C GLY A 29 -15.01 14.86 27.09
N ILE A 30 -15.74 15.38 28.09
CA ILE A 30 -15.21 16.32 29.07
C ILE A 30 -14.20 15.62 30.00
N PHE A 31 -14.42 14.36 30.35
CA PHE A 31 -13.48 13.59 31.19
C PHE A 31 -12.14 13.36 30.49
N PHE A 32 -12.12 13.07 29.18
CA PHE A 32 -10.88 12.94 28.39
C PHE A 32 -10.15 14.26 28.20
N LEU A 33 -10.86 15.39 28.03
CA LEU A 33 -10.26 16.72 27.96
C LEU A 33 -9.65 17.12 29.29
N ILE A 34 -10.31 16.84 30.41
CA ILE A 34 -9.81 17.14 31.76
C ILE A 34 -8.64 16.22 32.12
N ALA A 35 -8.70 14.93 31.78
CA ALA A 35 -7.61 13.99 31.99
C ALA A 35 -6.37 14.37 31.17
N GLY A 36 -6.55 14.81 29.91
CA GLY A 36 -5.48 15.33 29.07
C GLY A 36 -4.83 16.61 29.66
N PHE A 37 -5.63 17.52 30.21
CA PHE A 37 -5.13 18.75 30.83
C PHE A 37 -4.40 18.52 32.16
N ILE A 38 -4.84 17.52 32.94
CA ILE A 38 -4.17 17.13 34.20
C ILE A 38 -2.84 16.44 33.92
N LEU A 39 -2.73 15.63 32.83
CA LEU A 39 -1.48 15.01 32.43
C LEU A 39 -0.42 16.04 32.00
N VAL A 40 -0.82 17.12 31.33
CA VAL A 40 0.08 18.21 30.91
C VAL A 40 0.55 19.04 32.08
N SER A 41 -0.30 19.26 33.11
CA SER A 41 0.06 20.05 34.30
C SER A 41 0.88 19.30 35.35
N ALA A 42 1.01 17.98 35.23
CA ALA A 42 1.82 17.12 36.10
C ALA A 42 3.25 16.88 35.59
N MET A 43 3.67 17.52 34.50
CA MET A 43 5.07 17.44 34.05
C MET A 43 5.96 18.23 34.98
N PRO A 44 6.94 17.62 35.68
CA PRO A 44 7.92 18.36 36.44
C PRO A 44 8.68 19.30 35.51
N SER A 45 8.90 20.56 35.95
CA SER A 45 9.70 21.54 35.21
C SER A 45 11.11 20.96 34.99
N LEU A 46 11.37 20.47 33.79
CA LEU A 46 12.71 20.00 33.34
C LEU A 46 13.62 21.25 33.19
N SER A 47 14.26 21.65 34.26
CA SER A 47 15.25 22.73 34.27
C SER A 47 16.71 22.20 34.22
N GLN A 48 16.94 20.98 33.77
CA GLN A 48 18.25 20.49 33.34
C GLN A 48 18.05 19.53 32.19
N VAL A 49 18.25 19.99 30.97
CA VAL A 49 18.45 19.12 29.81
C VAL A 49 19.84 18.49 29.98
N PRO A 50 19.98 17.19 30.27
CA PRO A 50 21.27 16.54 30.21
C PRO A 50 21.81 16.72 28.78
N ASP A 51 23.12 16.83 28.63
CA ASP A 51 23.80 16.85 27.34
C ASP A 51 23.47 15.52 26.63
N MET A 52 22.32 15.47 25.97
CA MET A 52 21.84 14.28 25.28
C MET A 52 22.68 14.11 24.02
N LYS A 53 23.55 13.11 24.00
CA LYS A 53 24.15 12.63 22.73
C LYS A 53 23.07 12.62 21.67
N LYS A 54 23.34 13.24 20.52
CA LYS A 54 22.37 13.27 19.43
C LYS A 54 21.89 11.86 19.18
N PRO A 55 20.58 11.63 19.11
CA PRO A 55 20.06 10.28 18.89
C PRO A 55 20.61 9.75 17.57
N VAL A 56 21.12 8.53 17.59
CA VAL A 56 21.68 7.83 16.42
C VAL A 56 20.81 6.65 16.05
N GLY A 57 20.87 6.26 14.79
CA GLY A 57 20.21 5.08 14.25
C GLY A 57 21.14 4.27 13.35
N ILE A 58 20.58 3.30 12.67
CA ILE A 58 21.29 2.31 11.87
C ILE A 58 20.61 2.21 10.51
N ILE A 59 21.39 2.12 9.42
CA ILE A 59 20.90 1.70 8.11
C ILE A 59 21.43 0.30 7.85
N LYS A 60 20.54 -0.61 7.48
CA LYS A 60 20.85 -1.99 7.11
C LYS A 60 20.13 -2.37 5.83
N GLY A 61 20.61 -3.38 5.16
CA GLY A 61 19.89 -3.93 4.02
C GLY A 61 20.61 -5.08 3.37
N ARG A 62 19.97 -5.62 2.36
CA ARG A 62 20.54 -6.66 1.51
C ARG A 62 20.62 -6.15 0.08
N ILE A 63 21.73 -6.47 -0.58
CA ILE A 63 21.99 -6.07 -1.95
C ILE A 63 22.04 -7.31 -2.80
N LEU A 64 21.19 -7.36 -3.82
CA LEU A 64 21.07 -8.47 -4.74
C LEU A 64 21.38 -8.00 -6.16
N ASP A 65 21.80 -8.92 -7.00
CA ASP A 65 21.81 -8.75 -8.45
C ASP A 65 20.38 -8.77 -8.96
N TYR A 66 19.96 -7.78 -9.71
CA TYR A 66 18.59 -7.63 -10.22
C TYR A 66 18.14 -8.81 -11.09
N GLU A 67 19.06 -9.40 -11.86
CA GLU A 67 18.75 -10.42 -12.85
C GLU A 67 18.81 -11.83 -12.28
N THR A 68 19.79 -12.10 -11.45
CA THR A 68 20.05 -13.44 -10.91
C THR A 68 19.50 -13.62 -9.50
N GLN A 69 19.13 -12.50 -8.83
CA GLN A 69 18.68 -12.46 -7.45
C GLN A 69 19.71 -13.01 -6.43
N LYS A 70 20.96 -13.11 -6.86
CA LYS A 70 22.08 -13.53 -5.99
C LYS A 70 22.57 -12.37 -5.13
N PRO A 71 23.09 -12.67 -3.92
CA PRO A 71 23.74 -11.68 -3.10
C PRO A 71 24.94 -11.05 -3.81
N LEU A 72 25.06 -9.72 -3.75
CA LEU A 72 26.22 -9.00 -4.24
C LEU A 72 27.16 -8.72 -3.08
N ILE A 73 28.40 -9.24 -3.22
CA ILE A 73 29.47 -9.15 -2.24
C ILE A 73 30.36 -7.95 -2.56
N GLY A 74 30.77 -7.20 -1.53
CA GLY A 74 31.75 -6.13 -1.67
C GLY A 74 31.20 -4.84 -2.25
N VAL A 75 29.87 -4.70 -2.37
CA VAL A 75 29.23 -3.42 -2.75
C VAL A 75 29.60 -2.37 -1.72
N THR A 76 30.15 -1.26 -2.17
CA THR A 76 30.42 -0.09 -1.34
C THR A 76 29.10 0.68 -1.17
N VAL A 77 28.70 0.85 0.08
CA VAL A 77 27.50 1.61 0.47
C VAL A 77 27.97 2.87 1.17
N THR A 78 27.65 4.03 0.63
CA THR A 78 28.11 5.32 1.16
C THR A 78 26.94 6.25 1.39
N ILE A 79 26.92 6.93 2.54
CA ILE A 79 26.02 8.07 2.75
C ILE A 79 26.66 9.28 2.08
N VAL A 80 26.00 9.82 1.08
CA VAL A 80 26.51 10.94 0.26
C VAL A 80 26.80 12.15 1.16
N ASP A 81 27.86 12.86 0.86
CA ASP A 81 28.35 14.01 1.63
C ASP A 81 28.75 13.70 3.09
N SER A 82 29.18 12.46 3.36
CA SER A 82 29.60 12.03 4.69
C SER A 82 30.70 10.96 4.63
N ASP A 83 31.29 10.66 5.80
CA ASP A 83 32.31 9.60 5.96
C ASP A 83 31.69 8.22 6.29
N TRP A 84 30.36 8.12 6.43
CA TRP A 84 29.71 6.84 6.75
C TRP A 84 29.68 5.93 5.52
N THR A 85 30.40 4.81 5.63
CA THR A 85 30.48 3.82 4.57
C THR A 85 30.45 2.41 5.15
N ALA A 86 29.95 1.44 4.38
CA ALA A 86 30.00 0.01 4.68
C ALA A 86 30.24 -0.78 3.39
N ARG A 87 30.53 -2.09 3.53
CA ARG A 87 30.59 -3.02 2.42
C ARG A 87 29.68 -4.20 2.66
N SER A 88 29.03 -4.67 1.61
CA SER A 88 28.23 -5.87 1.70
C SER A 88 29.07 -7.12 1.92
N ASP A 89 28.57 -8.01 2.78
CA ASP A 89 29.20 -9.29 3.12
C ASP A 89 28.87 -10.42 2.11
N ALA A 90 29.26 -11.66 2.44
CA ALA A 90 29.03 -12.84 1.60
C ALA A 90 27.53 -13.15 1.36
N THR A 91 26.64 -12.64 2.20
CA THR A 91 25.19 -12.79 2.08
C THR A 91 24.54 -11.59 1.39
N GLY A 92 25.34 -10.61 0.94
CA GLY A 92 24.90 -9.35 0.38
C GLY A 92 24.39 -8.37 1.43
N THR A 93 24.57 -8.65 2.72
CA THR A 93 24.07 -7.80 3.80
C THR A 93 25.09 -6.70 4.12
N TYR A 94 24.61 -5.49 4.41
CA TYR A 94 25.42 -4.36 4.86
C TYR A 94 24.79 -3.68 6.07
N GLU A 95 25.61 -3.00 6.86
CA GLU A 95 25.16 -2.24 8.03
C GLU A 95 26.04 -0.99 8.20
N ILE A 96 25.40 0.18 8.37
CA ILE A 96 26.03 1.43 8.77
C ILE A 96 25.40 1.86 10.10
N THR A 97 26.26 2.02 11.12
CA THR A 97 25.83 2.34 12.50
C THR A 97 26.16 3.77 12.87
N GLU A 98 25.62 4.22 14.01
CA GLU A 98 25.91 5.53 14.62
C GLU A 98 25.58 6.75 13.75
N ILE A 99 24.61 6.60 12.85
CA ILE A 99 24.17 7.68 11.97
C ILE A 99 23.24 8.59 12.76
N PRO A 100 23.47 9.91 12.81
CA PRO A 100 22.51 10.85 13.42
C PRO A 100 21.13 10.71 12.79
N VAL A 101 20.09 10.96 13.59
CA VAL A 101 18.72 10.97 13.08
C VAL A 101 18.56 12.03 12.01
N GLY A 102 18.01 11.66 10.86
CA GLY A 102 17.88 12.56 9.72
C GLY A 102 17.49 11.85 8.43
N TYR A 103 17.48 12.60 7.34
CA TYR A 103 17.28 12.09 5.99
C TYR A 103 18.59 12.10 5.24
N TYR A 104 18.88 11.02 4.56
CA TYR A 104 20.15 10.81 3.88
C TYR A 104 19.97 10.31 2.45
N VAL A 105 20.95 10.57 1.63
CA VAL A 105 21.13 9.96 0.31
C VAL A 105 22.17 8.86 0.46
N VAL A 106 21.83 7.64 0.04
CA VAL A 106 22.71 6.47 0.14
C VAL A 106 23.02 5.97 -1.27
N ALA A 107 24.29 5.91 -1.60
CA ALA A 107 24.80 5.41 -2.87
C ALA A 107 25.35 3.99 -2.71
N TYR A 108 25.14 3.15 -3.71
CA TYR A 108 25.55 1.75 -3.80
C TYR A 108 26.41 1.58 -5.04
N GLU A 109 27.67 1.20 -4.89
CA GLU A 109 28.63 1.10 -5.96
C GLU A 109 29.34 -0.26 -5.97
N LEU A 110 29.42 -0.87 -7.15
CA LEU A 110 30.18 -2.09 -7.41
C LEU A 110 30.67 -2.08 -8.84
N ASP A 111 31.93 -2.45 -9.05
CA ASP A 111 32.49 -2.55 -10.40
C ASP A 111 31.67 -3.52 -11.26
N GLY A 112 31.30 -3.08 -12.45
CA GLY A 112 30.46 -3.84 -13.36
C GLY A 112 28.95 -3.70 -13.12
N TYR A 113 28.52 -2.81 -12.21
CA TYR A 113 27.13 -2.50 -11.95
C TYR A 113 26.86 -1.00 -12.10
N TYR A 114 25.63 -0.66 -12.47
CA TYR A 114 25.17 0.73 -12.40
C TYR A 114 25.10 1.16 -10.94
N THR A 115 25.58 2.36 -10.65
CA THR A 115 25.40 2.96 -9.32
C THR A 115 23.91 3.12 -9.04
N ASP A 116 23.44 2.56 -7.93
CA ASP A 116 22.10 2.81 -7.42
C ASP A 116 22.17 3.87 -6.33
N THR A 117 21.20 4.78 -6.31
CA THR A 117 21.16 5.86 -5.32
C THR A 117 19.74 5.91 -4.73
N ARG A 118 19.68 5.86 -3.40
CA ARG A 118 18.42 5.98 -2.65
C ARG A 118 18.39 7.31 -1.92
N THR A 119 17.49 8.16 -2.34
CA THR A 119 17.23 9.47 -1.70
C THR A 119 16.29 9.31 -0.52
N ASP A 120 16.28 10.31 0.36
CA ASP A 120 15.31 10.41 1.47
C ASP A 120 15.29 9.21 2.44
N VAL A 121 16.43 8.53 2.61
CA VAL A 121 16.55 7.44 3.58
C VAL A 121 16.46 8.01 5.00
N MET A 122 15.34 7.74 5.66
CA MET A 122 15.08 8.26 7.02
C MET A 122 15.75 7.39 8.07
N VAL A 123 16.69 7.94 8.81
CA VAL A 123 17.29 7.32 9.99
C VAL A 123 16.53 7.73 11.24
N ARG A 124 16.06 6.75 12.00
CA ARG A 124 15.27 6.93 13.24
C ARG A 124 16.05 6.43 14.46
N PRO A 125 15.80 7.01 15.64
CA PRO A 125 16.48 6.56 16.86
C PRO A 125 15.98 5.16 17.28
N GLY A 126 16.90 4.32 17.71
CA GLY A 126 16.58 3.02 18.30
C GLY A 126 15.95 1.98 17.36
N ARG A 127 15.87 2.27 16.06
CA ARG A 127 15.35 1.37 15.04
C ARG A 127 16.24 1.37 13.82
N ALA A 128 16.55 0.17 13.29
CA ALA A 128 17.24 0.07 12.02
C ALA A 128 16.32 0.48 10.86
N THR A 129 16.85 1.29 9.95
CA THR A 129 16.21 1.59 8.67
C THR A 129 16.67 0.56 7.65
N PHE A 130 15.75 -0.24 7.13
CA PHE A 130 16.05 -1.29 6.15
C PHE A 130 15.93 -0.75 4.73
N VAL A 131 17.02 -0.83 3.96
CA VAL A 131 17.06 -0.45 2.55
C VAL A 131 17.64 -1.60 1.74
N ASN A 132 16.77 -2.40 1.14
CA ASN A 132 17.16 -3.46 0.24
C ASN A 132 17.29 -2.92 -1.18
N VAL A 133 18.33 -3.32 -1.88
CA VAL A 133 18.66 -2.82 -3.22
C VAL A 133 18.89 -3.99 -4.16
N GLU A 134 18.39 -3.87 -5.38
CA GLU A 134 18.68 -4.78 -6.50
C GLU A 134 19.45 -4.00 -7.55
N MET A 135 20.75 -4.28 -7.67
CA MET A 135 21.64 -3.59 -8.61
C MET A 135 21.65 -4.27 -9.98
N LEU A 136 21.66 -3.45 -11.03
CA LEU A 136 21.73 -3.91 -12.41
C LEU A 136 23.17 -3.93 -12.90
N ALA A 137 23.61 -5.06 -13.49
CA ALA A 137 24.94 -5.18 -14.09
C ALA A 137 25.08 -4.27 -15.32
N VAL A 138 26.23 -3.56 -15.42
CA VAL A 138 26.59 -2.80 -16.61
C VAL A 138 26.95 -3.76 -17.73
N ARG A 139 26.18 -3.71 -18.82
CA ARG A 139 26.54 -4.41 -20.04
C ARG A 139 27.35 -3.49 -20.93
N ILE A 140 28.58 -3.88 -21.24
CA ILE A 140 29.41 -3.17 -22.20
C ILE A 140 28.80 -3.42 -23.60
N ILE A 141 27.83 -2.58 -23.99
CA ILE A 141 27.59 -2.31 -25.40
C ILE A 141 28.58 -1.18 -25.72
N ALA A 142 29.44 -1.38 -26.72
CA ALA A 142 30.55 -0.53 -27.08
C ALA A 142 30.14 0.88 -27.54
N GLU A 143 29.67 1.72 -26.59
CA GLU A 143 29.53 3.14 -26.73
C GLU A 143 29.60 3.76 -25.33
N GLU A 144 30.40 4.81 -25.22
CA GLU A 144 30.70 5.56 -23.99
C GLU A 144 29.39 6.08 -23.33
N VAL A 145 28.88 5.37 -22.33
CA VAL A 145 27.74 5.81 -21.55
C VAL A 145 28.23 6.82 -20.50
N ARG A 146 28.03 8.09 -20.76
CA ARG A 146 28.11 9.14 -19.74
C ARG A 146 26.99 8.96 -18.74
N VAL A 147 27.32 8.48 -17.55
CA VAL A 147 26.38 8.43 -16.42
C VAL A 147 26.24 9.86 -15.88
N THR A 148 25.15 10.52 -16.22
CA THR A 148 24.67 11.68 -15.47
C THR A 148 23.79 11.17 -14.36
N ALA A 149 24.01 11.63 -13.12
CA ALA A 149 23.08 11.38 -12.02
C ALA A 149 21.73 12.02 -12.38
N ASP A 150 20.81 11.19 -12.84
CA ASP A 150 19.45 11.60 -13.14
C ASP A 150 18.62 11.36 -11.88
N TYR A 151 17.75 12.30 -11.52
CA TYR A 151 16.86 12.22 -10.36
C TYR A 151 15.90 11.01 -10.45
N PHE A 152 15.69 10.52 -11.67
CA PHE A 152 14.97 9.28 -11.96
C PHE A 152 15.91 8.30 -12.67
N PRO A 153 16.41 7.25 -11.98
CA PRO A 153 17.29 6.27 -12.60
C PRO A 153 16.57 5.54 -13.73
N LYS A 154 16.96 5.82 -14.96
CA LYS A 154 16.50 5.10 -16.15
C LYS A 154 17.26 3.78 -16.24
N THR A 155 16.60 2.69 -15.95
CA THR A 155 17.13 1.36 -16.21
C THR A 155 17.10 1.11 -17.72
N PRO A 156 18.22 0.80 -18.40
CA PRO A 156 18.29 0.67 -19.86
C PRO A 156 17.31 -0.35 -20.47
N ASP A 157 16.90 -1.33 -19.69
CA ASP A 157 16.01 -2.41 -20.12
C ASP A 157 14.52 -2.14 -19.88
N LYS A 158 14.15 -0.95 -19.39
CA LYS A 158 12.76 -0.63 -19.07
C LYS A 158 12.17 0.32 -20.11
N PRO A 159 10.87 0.18 -20.44
CA PRO A 159 10.20 1.10 -21.35
C PRO A 159 10.42 2.56 -20.92
N GLY A 160 10.67 3.46 -21.86
CA GLY A 160 10.98 4.86 -21.57
C GLY A 160 9.87 5.67 -20.89
N SER A 161 8.75 5.03 -20.58
CA SER A 161 7.60 5.60 -19.85
C SER A 161 7.48 5.12 -18.41
N GLN A 162 8.50 4.43 -17.88
CA GLN A 162 8.50 4.00 -16.48
C GLN A 162 9.00 5.12 -15.57
N MET A 163 8.30 5.32 -14.48
CA MET A 163 8.71 6.13 -13.33
C MET A 163 8.72 5.26 -12.08
N GLN A 164 9.75 5.39 -11.27
CA GLN A 164 9.90 4.63 -10.03
C GLN A 164 9.95 5.59 -8.86
N PHE A 165 9.21 5.27 -7.80
CA PHE A 165 9.17 6.02 -6.56
C PHE A 165 9.57 5.13 -5.39
N ASN A 166 10.34 5.65 -4.48
CA ASN A 166 10.59 5.02 -3.20
C ASN A 166 9.51 5.40 -2.17
N ALA A 167 9.50 4.70 -1.04
CA ALA A 167 8.48 4.90 -0.01
C ALA A 167 8.49 6.32 0.60
N GLU A 168 9.66 6.96 0.72
CA GLU A 168 9.75 8.30 1.31
C GLU A 168 9.32 9.39 0.34
N GLU A 169 9.59 9.24 -0.96
CA GLU A 169 9.06 10.14 -1.99
C GLU A 169 7.54 10.16 -1.97
N LEU A 170 6.91 8.98 -1.88
CA LEU A 170 5.45 8.88 -1.79
C LEU A 170 4.89 9.53 -0.51
N ARG A 171 5.54 9.31 0.64
CA ARG A 171 5.09 9.90 1.92
C ARG A 171 5.24 11.40 1.98
N ARG A 172 6.22 11.95 1.28
CA ARG A 172 6.55 13.38 1.25
C ARG A 172 5.87 14.12 0.11
N ALA A 173 5.21 13.41 -0.79
CA ALA A 173 4.44 14.03 -1.85
C ALA A 173 3.41 15.01 -1.27
N ALA A 174 3.34 16.21 -1.83
CA ALA A 174 2.49 17.26 -1.32
C ALA A 174 1.01 16.85 -1.40
N GLY A 175 0.29 16.96 -0.29
CA GLY A 175 -1.14 16.62 -0.25
C GLY A 175 -1.45 15.13 -0.27
N SER A 176 -0.46 14.23 -0.19
CA SER A 176 -0.68 12.78 -0.21
C SER A 176 -1.48 12.27 0.98
N VAL A 177 -1.31 12.88 2.17
CA VAL A 177 -1.99 12.49 3.43
C VAL A 177 -1.89 10.96 3.66
N GLU A 178 -0.70 10.38 3.40
CA GLU A 178 -0.43 8.93 3.46
C GLU A 178 -1.28 8.07 2.49
N ASP A 179 -1.83 8.67 1.44
CA ASP A 179 -2.59 8.00 0.39
C ASP A 179 -1.75 7.86 -0.89
N VAL A 180 -1.58 6.62 -1.35
CA VAL A 180 -0.75 6.27 -2.52
C VAL A 180 -1.27 6.94 -3.79
N SER A 181 -2.58 6.88 -4.03
CA SER A 181 -3.18 7.46 -5.24
C SER A 181 -3.00 8.97 -5.28
N ARG A 182 -3.15 9.64 -4.12
CA ARG A 182 -2.93 11.09 -4.00
C ARG A 182 -1.47 11.48 -4.20
N ALA A 183 -0.52 10.67 -3.72
CA ALA A 183 0.90 10.90 -3.97
C ALA A 183 1.25 10.89 -5.46
N LEU A 184 0.47 10.20 -6.28
CA LEU A 184 0.70 10.11 -7.72
C LEU A 184 0.17 11.31 -8.52
N TYR A 185 -0.64 12.18 -7.95
CA TYR A 185 -1.11 13.39 -8.66
C TYR A 185 -0.01 14.42 -8.90
N ASP A 186 1.08 14.37 -8.18
CA ASP A 186 2.25 15.20 -8.42
C ASP A 186 3.09 14.74 -9.63
N VAL A 187 2.72 13.59 -10.23
CA VAL A 187 3.45 13.01 -11.36
C VAL A 187 2.97 13.60 -12.69
N PRO A 188 3.88 14.10 -13.54
CA PRO A 188 3.49 14.63 -14.84
C PRO A 188 2.72 13.62 -15.70
N GLY A 189 1.57 14.00 -16.22
CA GLY A 189 0.69 13.16 -17.05
C GLY A 189 -0.28 12.29 -16.25
N ILE A 190 -0.36 12.46 -14.95
CA ILE A 190 -1.40 11.91 -14.09
C ILE A 190 -2.28 13.05 -13.59
N VAL A 191 -3.58 12.91 -13.75
CA VAL A 191 -4.55 13.86 -13.25
C VAL A 191 -5.68 13.11 -12.54
N LYS A 192 -6.33 13.77 -11.61
CA LYS A 192 -7.54 13.27 -10.95
C LYS A 192 -8.77 13.57 -11.76
N ALA A 193 -9.74 12.68 -11.74
CA ALA A 193 -11.04 12.90 -12.36
C ALA A 193 -11.90 13.83 -11.50
N ASP A 194 -11.84 13.67 -10.18
CA ASP A 194 -12.60 14.38 -9.17
C ASP A 194 -11.74 14.68 -7.94
N GLU A 195 -12.10 15.74 -7.18
CA GLU A 195 -11.45 16.09 -5.90
C GLU A 195 -11.73 15.05 -4.81
N GLU A 196 -12.87 14.38 -4.86
CA GLU A 196 -13.35 13.46 -3.84
C GLU A 196 -12.99 11.99 -4.14
N ALA A 197 -12.56 11.68 -5.36
CA ALA A 197 -12.23 10.33 -5.80
C ALA A 197 -10.74 10.17 -6.13
N ASN A 198 -10.18 9.00 -5.81
CA ASN A 198 -8.83 8.59 -6.17
C ASN A 198 -8.77 7.98 -7.57
N ASP A 199 -9.50 8.54 -8.51
CA ASP A 199 -9.50 8.10 -9.91
C ASP A 199 -8.28 8.65 -10.66
N LEU A 200 -7.35 7.76 -11.00
CA LEU A 200 -6.14 8.11 -11.73
C LEU A 200 -6.39 8.12 -13.24
N ILE A 201 -6.46 9.32 -13.84
CA ILE A 201 -6.43 9.51 -15.29
C ILE A 201 -4.97 9.63 -15.72
N ILE A 202 -4.45 8.57 -16.36
CA ILE A 202 -3.05 8.53 -16.78
C ILE A 202 -2.98 8.70 -18.30
N ARG A 203 -2.31 9.78 -18.75
CA ARG A 203 -2.20 10.17 -20.17
C ARG A 203 -3.55 10.22 -20.92
N GLY A 204 -4.62 10.61 -20.22
CA GLY A 204 -5.95 10.72 -20.78
C GLY A 204 -6.72 9.39 -20.94
N GLY A 205 -6.16 8.28 -20.42
CA GLY A 205 -6.85 6.99 -20.38
C GLY A 205 -7.92 6.95 -19.30
N SER A 206 -8.91 6.06 -19.46
CA SER A 206 -9.93 5.85 -18.43
C SER A 206 -9.34 5.23 -17.16
N PRO A 207 -9.78 5.62 -15.95
CA PRO A 207 -9.33 4.99 -14.69
C PRO A 207 -9.45 3.47 -14.67
N VAL A 208 -10.47 2.88 -15.29
CA VAL A 208 -10.66 1.41 -15.37
C VAL A 208 -9.60 0.70 -16.22
N GLU A 209 -8.87 1.42 -17.03
CA GLU A 209 -7.78 0.89 -17.87
C GLU A 209 -6.45 0.76 -17.12
N ASN A 210 -6.38 1.22 -15.87
CA ASN A 210 -5.23 1.06 -15.02
C ASN A 210 -5.18 -0.36 -14.41
N GLY A 211 -4.00 -0.90 -14.24
CA GLY A 211 -3.77 -2.17 -13.57
C GLY A 211 -2.95 -1.99 -12.31
N PHE A 212 -3.41 -2.56 -11.20
CA PHE A 212 -2.69 -2.54 -9.93
C PHE A 212 -2.13 -3.92 -9.64
N TYR A 213 -0.85 -3.97 -9.34
CA TYR A 213 -0.18 -5.17 -8.86
C TYR A 213 0.52 -4.87 -7.55
N VAL A 214 0.39 -5.76 -6.57
CA VAL A 214 1.11 -5.69 -5.29
C VAL A 214 1.86 -7.00 -5.12
N ASP A 215 3.20 -6.95 -5.04
CA ASP A 215 4.06 -8.13 -4.91
C ASP A 215 3.76 -9.23 -5.96
N ASN A 216 3.57 -8.85 -7.23
CA ASN A 216 3.22 -9.75 -8.34
C ASN A 216 1.77 -10.28 -8.34
N PHE A 217 0.91 -9.84 -7.42
CA PHE A 217 -0.51 -10.20 -7.38
C PHE A 217 -1.37 -9.11 -7.99
N PHE A 218 -2.29 -9.49 -8.86
CA PHE A 218 -3.31 -8.57 -9.37
C PHE A 218 -4.29 -8.17 -8.25
N VAL A 219 -4.46 -6.86 -8.03
CA VAL A 219 -5.40 -6.28 -7.08
C VAL A 219 -6.45 -5.49 -7.86
N PRO A 220 -7.73 -5.88 -7.84
CA PRO A 220 -8.75 -5.27 -8.69
C PRO A 220 -8.97 -3.78 -8.42
N ASN A 221 -8.91 -3.39 -7.15
CA ASN A 221 -9.02 -2.01 -6.68
C ASN A 221 -8.22 -1.85 -5.39
N ILE A 222 -7.59 -0.70 -5.19
CA ILE A 222 -6.77 -0.38 -4.03
C ILE A 222 -7.42 0.64 -3.09
N ASN A 223 -8.70 1.00 -3.32
CA ASN A 223 -9.38 2.07 -2.60
C ASN A 223 -10.58 1.56 -1.82
N HIS A 224 -10.85 2.23 -0.69
CA HIS A 224 -12.13 2.19 0.00
C HIS A 224 -13.20 2.98 -0.77
N PHE A 225 -14.46 2.68 -0.54
CA PHE A 225 -15.61 3.28 -1.22
C PHE A 225 -15.46 3.25 -2.75
N PRO A 226 -15.21 2.06 -3.33
CA PRO A 226 -15.00 1.96 -4.78
C PRO A 226 -16.28 2.34 -5.51
N GLN A 227 -16.14 3.20 -6.50
CA GLN A 227 -17.26 3.57 -7.35
C GLN A 227 -17.62 2.43 -8.30
N TRP A 228 -18.90 2.28 -8.60
CA TRP A 228 -19.40 1.28 -9.53
C TRP A 228 -18.80 1.51 -10.93
N GLY A 229 -18.19 0.46 -11.50
CA GLY A 229 -17.61 0.52 -12.85
C GLY A 229 -16.35 1.37 -12.98
N ALA A 230 -15.75 1.82 -11.87
CA ALA A 230 -14.51 2.57 -11.83
C ALA A 230 -13.41 1.79 -11.07
N SER A 231 -12.16 2.20 -11.23
CA SER A 231 -11.03 1.67 -10.46
C SER A 231 -10.65 2.55 -9.27
N GLY A 232 -11.32 3.68 -9.11
CA GLY A 232 -11.11 4.63 -8.03
C GLY A 232 -11.93 4.33 -6.78
N GLY A 233 -11.92 5.28 -5.88
CA GLY A 233 -12.61 5.31 -4.59
C GLY A 233 -12.09 6.49 -3.80
N ASN A 234 -12.60 6.75 -2.59
CA ASN A 234 -12.31 7.99 -1.91
C ASN A 234 -10.95 8.00 -1.18
N ILE A 235 -10.47 6.83 -0.73
CA ILE A 235 -9.27 6.71 0.11
C ILE A 235 -8.56 5.40 -0.24
N CYS A 236 -7.23 5.47 -0.48
CA CYS A 236 -6.43 4.27 -0.71
C CYS A 236 -6.34 3.42 0.56
N MET A 237 -6.57 2.10 0.42
CA MET A 237 -6.47 1.16 1.53
C MET A 237 -5.05 0.64 1.77
N LEU A 238 -4.11 0.87 0.84
CA LEU A 238 -2.75 0.33 0.98
C LEU A 238 -1.98 1.07 2.08
N ASN A 239 -1.37 0.29 2.98
CA ASN A 239 -0.53 0.86 4.03
C ASN A 239 0.79 1.36 3.45
N MET A 240 0.98 2.68 3.41
CA MET A 240 2.18 3.30 2.87
C MET A 240 3.47 2.91 3.61
N HIS A 241 3.38 2.49 4.89
CA HIS A 241 4.53 1.98 5.64
C HIS A 241 5.00 0.59 5.19
N PHE A 242 4.18 -0.12 4.43
CA PHE A 242 4.54 -1.42 3.85
C PHE A 242 5.20 -1.28 2.49
N ILE A 243 5.01 -0.16 1.80
CA ILE A 243 5.56 0.07 0.46
C ILE A 243 7.07 0.26 0.55
N ASN A 244 7.80 -0.46 -0.31
CA ASN A 244 9.24 -0.31 -0.53
C ASN A 244 9.51 0.47 -1.82
N ARG A 245 8.76 0.13 -2.89
CA ARG A 245 8.86 0.76 -4.22
C ARG A 245 7.49 0.83 -4.86
N LEU A 246 7.35 1.77 -5.79
CA LEU A 246 6.21 1.88 -6.67
C LEU A 246 6.72 2.21 -8.07
N ASP A 247 6.42 1.34 -9.03
CA ASP A 247 6.74 1.52 -10.44
C ASP A 247 5.46 1.86 -11.22
N ILE A 248 5.48 2.93 -11.97
CA ILE A 248 4.39 3.32 -12.87
C ILE A 248 4.86 3.17 -14.30
N PHE A 249 4.11 2.41 -15.08
CA PHE A 249 4.29 2.29 -16.53
C PHE A 249 3.14 3.02 -17.23
N THR A 250 3.46 4.05 -17.98
CA THR A 250 2.46 4.89 -18.66
C THR A 250 2.56 4.71 -20.18
N GLY A 251 1.62 3.95 -20.77
CA GLY A 251 1.50 3.81 -22.22
C GLY A 251 2.38 2.77 -22.92
N GLY A 252 3.34 2.15 -22.23
CA GLY A 252 4.11 1.02 -22.73
C GLY A 252 4.48 0.14 -21.56
N PHE A 253 4.10 -1.14 -21.61
CA PHE A 253 4.30 -2.07 -20.49
C PHE A 253 5.30 -3.17 -20.87
N ASP A 254 5.97 -3.70 -19.87
CA ASP A 254 6.70 -4.94 -19.98
C ASP A 254 5.73 -6.06 -20.42
N ALA A 255 6.23 -7.03 -21.21
CA ALA A 255 5.46 -8.18 -21.68
C ALA A 255 4.85 -9.04 -20.54
N ALA A 256 5.30 -8.84 -19.31
CA ALA A 256 4.74 -9.47 -18.12
C ALA A 256 3.34 -8.95 -17.74
N TYR A 257 2.90 -7.82 -18.27
CA TYR A 257 1.60 -7.20 -17.95
C TYR A 257 0.68 -7.21 -19.16
N GLY A 258 -0.56 -7.64 -18.96
CA GLY A 258 -1.59 -7.68 -20.00
C GLY A 258 -2.92 -7.09 -19.55
N ASN A 259 -3.90 -7.08 -20.47
CA ASN A 259 -5.28 -6.68 -20.23
C ASN A 259 -5.48 -5.27 -19.66
N ARG A 260 -4.55 -4.34 -19.94
CA ARG A 260 -4.65 -2.93 -19.56
C ARG A 260 -4.26 -2.04 -20.72
N LEU A 261 -4.84 -0.84 -20.79
CA LEU A 261 -4.65 0.07 -21.92
C LEU A 261 -3.96 1.38 -21.52
N SER A 262 -4.18 1.87 -20.30
CA SER A 262 -3.65 3.16 -19.84
C SER A 262 -2.33 3.00 -19.08
N SER A 263 -2.36 2.30 -17.97
CA SER A 263 -1.17 2.17 -17.11
C SER A 263 -1.11 0.87 -16.33
N ILE A 264 0.09 0.57 -15.85
CA ILE A 264 0.36 -0.43 -14.81
C ILE A 264 1.03 0.28 -13.63
N ILE A 265 0.52 0.02 -12.44
CA ILE A 265 1.08 0.47 -11.16
C ILE A 265 1.49 -0.78 -10.41
N ASP A 266 2.81 -1.02 -10.34
CA ASP A 266 3.40 -2.18 -9.65
C ASP A 266 4.02 -1.73 -8.33
N ILE A 267 3.47 -2.26 -7.24
CA ILE A 267 3.79 -1.87 -5.87
C ILE A 267 4.51 -3.03 -5.19
N GLY A 268 5.73 -2.80 -4.75
CA GLY A 268 6.48 -3.75 -3.95
C GLY A 268 6.33 -3.45 -2.46
N TYR A 269 5.84 -4.40 -1.67
CA TYR A 269 5.87 -4.33 -0.22
C TYR A 269 7.22 -4.80 0.31
N ARG A 270 7.74 -4.10 1.33
CA ARG A 270 8.93 -4.54 2.05
C ARG A 270 8.69 -5.86 2.77
N GLU A 271 9.74 -6.47 3.26
CA GLU A 271 9.67 -7.57 4.20
C GLU A 271 9.54 -7.04 5.64
N GLY A 272 9.02 -7.89 6.54
CA GLY A 272 9.06 -7.64 7.98
C GLY A 272 10.48 -7.73 8.53
N ASN A 273 10.70 -7.20 9.72
CA ASN A 273 11.99 -7.25 10.39
C ASN A 273 12.40 -8.70 10.70
N ARG A 274 13.62 -9.09 10.33
CA ARG A 274 14.18 -10.45 10.57
C ARG A 274 15.01 -10.56 11.84
N GLU A 275 15.27 -9.46 12.55
CA GLU A 275 16.14 -9.42 13.72
C GLU A 275 15.36 -9.36 15.04
N GLY A 276 14.25 -8.64 15.07
CA GLY A 276 13.48 -8.43 16.27
C GLY A 276 12.03 -8.04 16.03
N PHE A 277 11.24 -8.09 17.08
CA PHE A 277 9.85 -7.63 17.06
C PHE A 277 9.80 -6.10 17.09
N HIS A 278 8.98 -5.53 16.22
CA HIS A 278 8.66 -4.11 16.21
C HIS A 278 7.14 -3.91 16.13
N GLY A 279 6.65 -2.97 16.91
CA GLY A 279 5.25 -2.54 16.89
C GLY A 279 5.17 -1.04 16.73
N GLN A 280 4.14 -0.56 16.04
CA GLN A 280 3.86 0.86 15.87
C GLN A 280 2.36 1.09 15.99
N VAL A 281 1.98 2.20 16.62
CA VAL A 281 0.60 2.69 16.65
C VAL A 281 0.59 4.05 15.97
N ASN A 282 -0.33 4.24 15.04
CA ASN A 282 -0.51 5.48 14.30
C ASN A 282 -1.86 6.10 14.68
N LEU A 283 -1.84 7.39 14.97
CA LEU A 283 -3.04 8.18 15.17
C LEU A 283 -3.05 9.30 14.14
N SER A 284 -4.13 9.43 13.41
CA SER A 284 -4.34 10.48 12.42
C SER A 284 -5.61 11.27 12.74
N LEU A 285 -5.90 12.30 11.96
CA LEU A 285 -7.14 13.07 12.09
C LEU A 285 -8.39 12.26 11.75
N ILE A 286 -8.26 11.21 10.95
CA ILE A 286 -9.39 10.45 10.42
C ILE A 286 -9.46 9.00 10.92
N GLY A 287 -8.46 8.52 11.64
CA GLY A 287 -8.46 7.14 12.12
C GLY A 287 -7.24 6.78 12.96
N PHE A 288 -7.20 5.54 13.37
CA PHE A 288 -6.07 4.95 14.07
C PHE A 288 -5.68 3.62 13.46
N GLY A 289 -4.41 3.29 13.56
CA GLY A 289 -3.87 2.03 13.10
C GLY A 289 -2.83 1.48 14.03
N ALA A 290 -2.60 0.19 13.92
CA ALA A 290 -1.51 -0.51 14.58
C ALA A 290 -0.84 -1.45 13.58
N GLN A 291 0.47 -1.58 13.70
CA GLN A 291 1.24 -2.53 12.92
C GLN A 291 2.25 -3.27 13.80
N ALA A 292 2.54 -4.49 13.41
CA ALA A 292 3.50 -5.36 14.08
C ALA A 292 4.30 -6.14 13.05
N GLU A 293 5.58 -6.30 13.29
CA GLU A 293 6.48 -7.06 12.44
C GLU A 293 7.53 -7.78 13.27
N GLY A 294 8.07 -8.87 12.76
CA GLY A 294 9.11 -9.60 13.46
C GLY A 294 9.58 -10.84 12.72
N PRO A 295 10.65 -11.47 13.24
CA PRO A 295 11.20 -12.69 12.68
C PRO A 295 10.44 -13.93 13.17
N PHE A 296 10.54 -15.00 12.39
CA PHE A 296 10.23 -16.36 12.82
C PHE A 296 11.24 -17.36 12.21
N ALA A 297 11.18 -18.62 12.65
CA ALA A 297 12.07 -19.67 12.19
C ALA A 297 13.58 -19.28 12.25
N LYS A 298 14.01 -18.62 13.34
CA LYS A 298 15.40 -18.15 13.56
C LYS A 298 15.89 -17.17 12.48
N GLY A 299 15.03 -16.25 12.03
CA GLY A 299 15.35 -15.25 11.03
C GLY A 299 15.25 -15.73 9.57
N ARG A 300 14.93 -17.03 9.32
CA ARG A 300 14.65 -17.52 7.98
C ARG A 300 13.35 -16.97 7.41
N GLY A 301 12.47 -16.45 8.25
CA GLY A 301 11.24 -15.80 7.83
C GLY A 301 10.97 -14.54 8.61
N SER A 302 10.12 -13.69 8.03
CA SER A 302 9.61 -12.48 8.64
C SER A 302 8.11 -12.34 8.37
N TYR A 303 7.45 -11.67 9.27
CA TYR A 303 6.06 -11.28 9.10
C TYR A 303 5.88 -9.79 9.35
N MET A 304 4.88 -9.22 8.73
CA MET A 304 4.35 -7.89 9.06
C MET A 304 2.84 -7.89 8.91
N PHE A 305 2.15 -7.26 9.84
CA PHE A 305 0.70 -7.09 9.85
C PHE A 305 0.34 -5.68 10.23
N SER A 306 -0.73 -5.15 9.64
CA SER A 306 -1.34 -3.89 10.03
C SER A 306 -2.85 -4.02 10.07
N GLY A 307 -3.47 -3.27 10.97
CA GLY A 307 -4.89 -3.00 10.98
C GLY A 307 -5.10 -1.51 11.16
N TYR A 308 -6.03 -0.96 10.41
CA TYR A 308 -6.42 0.45 10.48
C TYR A 308 -7.95 0.55 10.55
N ARG A 309 -8.47 1.51 11.33
CA ARG A 309 -9.89 1.88 11.37
C ARG A 309 -10.06 3.39 11.36
N SER A 310 -10.93 3.88 10.49
CA SER A 310 -11.37 5.27 10.55
C SER A 310 -12.32 5.51 11.74
N TYR A 311 -12.44 6.75 12.15
CA TYR A 311 -13.48 7.21 13.08
C TYR A 311 -14.28 8.39 12.50
N LEU A 312 -14.40 8.42 11.17
CA LEU A 312 -15.19 9.43 10.46
C LEU A 312 -16.67 9.37 10.89
N ASP A 313 -17.18 8.17 11.18
CA ASP A 313 -18.49 7.95 11.77
C ASP A 313 -18.71 8.69 13.10
N ILE A 314 -17.68 8.76 13.94
CA ILE A 314 -17.71 9.49 15.20
C ILE A 314 -17.67 11.00 14.95
N ILE A 315 -16.82 11.46 14.03
CA ILE A 315 -16.67 12.87 13.68
C ILE A 315 -17.94 13.39 13.02
N SER A 316 -18.48 12.67 12.05
CA SER A 316 -19.73 13.05 11.37
C SER A 316 -20.90 13.15 12.35
N GLY A 317 -20.99 12.23 13.30
CA GLY A 317 -22.01 12.29 14.35
C GLY A 317 -21.84 13.42 15.35
N LEU A 318 -20.60 13.94 15.54
CA LEU A 318 -20.33 15.11 16.38
C LEU A 318 -20.62 16.43 15.65
N LEU A 319 -20.35 16.48 14.35
CA LEU A 319 -20.52 17.68 13.51
C LEU A 319 -21.91 17.73 12.84
N ASP A 320 -22.72 16.67 12.97
CA ASP A 320 -24.05 16.55 12.39
C ASP A 320 -24.03 16.72 10.85
N THR A 321 -23.08 16.04 10.20
CA THR A 321 -22.89 16.14 8.74
C THR A 321 -23.80 15.23 7.92
N GLY A 322 -24.63 14.40 8.59
CA GLY A 322 -25.63 13.53 7.94
C GLY A 322 -25.08 12.30 7.22
N ASN A 323 -23.78 12.19 7.04
CA ASN A 323 -23.16 11.11 6.27
C ASN A 323 -22.07 10.38 7.07
N PRO A 324 -22.43 9.52 8.04
CA PRO A 324 -21.48 8.74 8.80
C PRO A 324 -20.90 7.63 7.92
N SER A 325 -19.64 7.82 7.51
CA SER A 325 -18.87 6.83 6.77
C SER A 325 -17.83 6.21 7.68
N ASP A 326 -17.63 4.91 7.59
CA ASP A 326 -16.52 4.24 8.26
C ASP A 326 -15.83 3.22 7.35
N TYR A 327 -14.56 2.99 7.63
CA TYR A 327 -13.78 1.98 6.94
C TYR A 327 -12.71 1.39 7.84
N TYR A 328 -12.33 0.17 7.52
CA TYR A 328 -11.17 -0.48 8.13
C TYR A 328 -10.46 -1.35 7.10
N ASP A 329 -9.17 -1.53 7.29
CA ASP A 329 -8.35 -2.45 6.52
C ASP A 329 -7.48 -3.33 7.42
N ILE A 330 -7.16 -4.51 6.90
CA ILE A 330 -6.23 -5.46 7.50
C ILE A 330 -5.32 -5.96 6.41
N GLN A 331 -4.02 -5.79 6.60
CA GLN A 331 -3.01 -6.20 5.64
C GLN A 331 -1.93 -7.02 6.32
N GLY A 332 -1.32 -7.92 5.57
CA GLY A 332 -0.22 -8.71 6.08
C GLY A 332 0.63 -9.31 4.98
N LYS A 333 1.91 -9.46 5.28
CA LYS A 333 2.87 -10.16 4.44
C LYS A 333 3.72 -11.08 5.31
N ILE A 334 3.89 -12.30 4.84
CA ILE A 334 4.77 -13.30 5.44
C ILE A 334 5.76 -13.73 4.38
N VAL A 335 7.04 -13.73 4.69
CA VAL A 335 8.11 -14.20 3.81
C VAL A 335 8.88 -15.29 4.51
N PHE A 336 9.15 -16.39 3.82
CA PHE A 336 9.89 -17.53 4.34
C PHE A 336 10.87 -18.06 3.30
N ASP A 337 12.17 -18.06 3.65
CA ASP A 337 13.21 -18.69 2.85
C ASP A 337 13.28 -20.18 3.20
N ILE A 338 12.84 -21.04 2.28
CA ILE A 338 12.92 -22.51 2.42
C ILE A 338 14.38 -22.90 2.44
N ASP A 339 15.16 -22.35 1.51
CA ASP A 339 16.60 -22.47 1.38
C ASP A 339 17.18 -21.24 0.65
N GLU A 340 18.40 -21.34 0.10
CA GLU A 340 19.07 -20.23 -0.61
C GLU A 340 18.46 -19.94 -1.98
N THR A 341 17.71 -20.89 -2.54
CA THR A 341 17.13 -20.83 -3.89
C THR A 341 15.62 -20.63 -3.86
N ASP A 342 14.97 -21.03 -2.78
CA ASP A 342 13.51 -21.10 -2.71
C ASP A 342 12.93 -20.21 -1.62
N ARG A 343 12.07 -19.30 -2.05
CA ARG A 343 11.37 -18.34 -1.17
C ARG A 343 9.87 -18.41 -1.39
N LEU A 344 9.13 -18.48 -0.31
CA LEU A 344 7.67 -18.32 -0.30
C LEU A 344 7.28 -16.97 0.29
N SER A 345 6.30 -16.32 -0.30
CA SER A 345 5.67 -15.13 0.27
C SER A 345 4.15 -15.24 0.21
N LEU A 346 3.50 -14.92 1.31
CA LEU A 346 2.05 -14.81 1.43
C LEU A 346 1.70 -13.35 1.63
N LEU A 347 0.76 -12.84 0.84
CA LEU A 347 0.21 -11.50 0.96
C LEU A 347 -1.29 -11.56 1.24
N THR A 348 -1.78 -10.68 2.10
CA THR A 348 -3.21 -10.43 2.27
C THR A 348 -3.49 -8.94 2.38
N ILE A 349 -4.49 -8.47 1.64
CA ILE A 349 -4.98 -7.09 1.64
C ILE A 349 -6.50 -7.17 1.73
N ASN A 350 -7.10 -6.63 2.79
CA ASN A 350 -8.54 -6.66 3.01
C ASN A 350 -9.01 -5.27 3.41
N GLY A 351 -10.07 -4.80 2.78
CA GLY A 351 -10.72 -3.53 3.06
C GLY A 351 -12.23 -3.70 3.20
N HIS A 352 -12.79 -2.97 4.14
CA HIS A 352 -14.22 -2.82 4.33
C HIS A 352 -14.56 -1.34 4.42
N SER A 353 -15.63 -0.92 3.76
CA SER A 353 -16.14 0.44 3.86
C SER A 353 -17.65 0.45 3.84
N GLU A 354 -18.24 1.35 4.61
CA GLU A 354 -19.67 1.50 4.77
C GLU A 354 -20.04 2.99 4.89
N THR A 355 -21.05 3.41 4.14
CA THR A 355 -21.67 4.73 4.23
C THR A 355 -23.13 4.58 4.56
N LYS A 356 -23.63 5.38 5.51
CA LYS A 356 -25.04 5.42 5.91
C LYS A 356 -25.49 6.87 5.90
N GLU A 357 -26.29 7.25 4.94
CA GLU A 357 -26.88 8.56 4.90
C GLU A 357 -28.06 8.66 5.90
N ASP A 358 -28.16 9.78 6.59
CA ASP A 358 -29.25 10.03 7.56
C ASP A 358 -30.44 10.63 6.82
N PRO A 359 -31.59 9.92 6.75
CA PRO A 359 -32.77 10.39 6.05
C PRO A 359 -33.31 11.74 6.56
N ASP A 360 -33.18 12.01 7.86
CA ASP A 360 -33.66 13.27 8.44
C ASP A 360 -32.76 14.45 8.01
N PHE A 361 -31.46 14.21 7.87
CA PHE A 361 -30.50 15.18 7.35
C PHE A 361 -30.74 15.43 5.85
N GLU A 362 -30.87 14.37 5.05
CA GLU A 362 -31.11 14.45 3.62
C GLU A 362 -32.43 15.21 3.30
N GLN A 363 -33.49 14.96 4.09
CA GLN A 363 -34.74 15.71 4.00
C GLN A 363 -34.53 17.18 4.29
N SER A 364 -33.78 17.53 5.33
CA SER A 364 -33.52 18.92 5.72
C SER A 364 -32.66 19.66 4.72
N SER A 365 -31.79 18.93 3.99
CA SER A 365 -30.92 19.44 2.93
C SER A 365 -31.61 19.56 1.58
N GLY A 366 -32.88 19.12 1.48
CA GLY A 366 -33.68 19.18 0.27
C GLY A 366 -33.35 18.09 -0.74
N LEU A 367 -32.63 17.04 -0.32
CA LEU A 367 -32.36 15.85 -1.15
C LEU A 367 -33.55 14.90 -1.12
N GLY A 368 -33.78 14.23 -2.23
CA GLY A 368 -34.98 13.40 -2.40
C GLY A 368 -34.78 11.92 -2.06
N ASN A 369 -33.56 11.51 -1.83
CA ASN A 369 -33.17 10.12 -1.54
C ASN A 369 -32.04 10.06 -0.51
N TYR A 370 -31.88 8.89 0.08
CA TYR A 370 -30.74 8.54 0.94
C TYR A 370 -30.29 7.12 0.62
N SER A 371 -29.01 6.84 0.86
CA SER A 371 -28.41 5.56 0.51
C SER A 371 -27.70 4.89 1.69
N PHE A 372 -27.54 3.58 1.54
CA PHE A 372 -26.72 2.74 2.37
C PHE A 372 -25.80 1.92 1.48
N GLU A 373 -24.52 2.26 1.51
CA GLU A 373 -23.51 1.61 0.71
C GLU A 373 -22.60 0.74 1.58
N ARG A 374 -22.23 -0.42 1.07
CA ARG A 374 -21.27 -1.31 1.72
C ARG A 374 -20.37 -2.00 0.71
N PHE A 375 -19.08 -1.95 0.96
CA PHE A 375 -18.08 -2.58 0.11
C PHE A 375 -17.15 -3.46 0.92
N ASN A 376 -16.73 -4.58 0.31
CA ASN A 376 -15.72 -5.48 0.83
C ASN A 376 -14.77 -5.84 -0.29
N LEU A 377 -13.48 -5.63 -0.08
CA LEU A 377 -12.41 -5.97 -1.01
C LEU A 377 -11.43 -6.90 -0.30
N SER A 378 -10.97 -7.91 -1.01
CA SER A 378 -9.96 -8.81 -0.47
C SER A 378 -9.08 -9.35 -1.57
N THR A 379 -7.79 -9.42 -1.30
CA THR A 379 -6.80 -10.14 -2.11
C THR A 379 -5.93 -10.97 -1.18
N VAL A 380 -5.81 -12.26 -1.48
CA VAL A 380 -4.89 -13.18 -0.81
C VAL A 380 -4.09 -13.88 -1.89
N GLY A 381 -2.77 -13.90 -1.75
CA GLY A 381 -1.88 -14.49 -2.75
C GLY A 381 -0.68 -15.18 -2.13
N LEU A 382 -0.28 -16.29 -2.74
CA LEU A 382 0.94 -17.03 -2.44
C LEU A 382 1.88 -16.93 -3.65
N ASN A 383 3.10 -16.48 -3.44
CA ASN A 383 4.15 -16.43 -4.45
C ASN A 383 5.30 -17.33 -4.04
N TRP A 384 5.79 -18.11 -4.98
CA TRP A 384 6.99 -18.92 -4.88
C TRP A 384 8.02 -18.38 -5.85
N ARG A 385 9.16 -17.92 -5.32
CA ARG A 385 10.34 -17.56 -6.11
C ARG A 385 11.34 -18.69 -6.04
N HIS A 386 11.78 -19.14 -7.21
CA HIS A 386 12.86 -20.11 -7.36
C HIS A 386 14.02 -19.50 -8.15
N ILE A 387 15.24 -19.59 -7.61
CA ILE A 387 16.46 -19.08 -8.24
C ILE A 387 17.17 -20.23 -8.93
N TRP A 388 17.29 -20.15 -10.25
CA TRP A 388 17.92 -21.18 -11.11
C TRP A 388 19.43 -21.00 -11.14
N SER A 389 20.18 -21.84 -10.48
CA SER A 389 21.66 -22.00 -10.55
C SER A 389 22.48 -20.77 -11.02
N GLY A 390 22.01 -19.57 -10.73
CA GLY A 390 22.69 -18.30 -11.01
C GLY A 390 22.50 -17.72 -12.39
N SER A 391 21.62 -18.28 -13.19
CA SER A 391 21.30 -17.73 -14.51
C SER A 391 19.97 -16.98 -14.56
N GLY A 392 19.15 -17.03 -13.50
CA GLY A 392 17.87 -16.35 -13.46
C GLY A 392 16.96 -16.86 -12.35
N PHE A 393 15.73 -16.42 -12.38
CA PHE A 393 14.71 -16.80 -11.40
C PHE A 393 13.33 -16.98 -12.04
N SER A 394 12.46 -17.65 -11.32
CA SER A 394 11.04 -17.82 -11.64
C SER A 394 10.21 -17.33 -10.48
N ASP A 395 9.23 -16.48 -10.74
CA ASP A 395 8.15 -16.11 -9.80
C ASP A 395 6.87 -16.82 -10.24
N THR A 396 6.33 -17.67 -9.37
CA THR A 396 5.07 -18.36 -9.61
C THR A 396 4.09 -17.96 -8.53
N SER A 397 2.98 -17.37 -8.90
CA SER A 397 1.97 -16.87 -7.98
C SER A 397 0.58 -17.42 -8.25
N LEU A 398 -0.15 -17.64 -7.18
CA LEU A 398 -1.57 -17.95 -7.18
C LEU A 398 -2.26 -16.97 -6.24
N SER A 399 -3.26 -16.25 -6.74
CA SER A 399 -4.02 -15.30 -5.93
C SER A 399 -5.51 -15.44 -6.16
N TYR A 400 -6.24 -15.12 -5.11
CA TYR A 400 -7.67 -14.96 -5.14
C TYR A 400 -8.03 -13.56 -4.64
N SER A 401 -8.78 -12.84 -5.47
CA SER A 401 -9.29 -11.51 -5.14
C SER A 401 -10.80 -11.49 -5.26
N TYR A 402 -11.48 -10.74 -4.42
CA TYR A 402 -12.89 -10.44 -4.63
C TYR A 402 -13.20 -8.98 -4.30
N MET A 403 -14.23 -8.48 -4.98
CA MET A 403 -14.85 -7.20 -4.68
C MET A 403 -16.36 -7.42 -4.59
N LYS A 404 -16.96 -7.08 -3.45
CA LYS A 404 -18.39 -7.17 -3.20
C LYS A 404 -18.90 -5.80 -2.81
N GLY A 405 -19.89 -5.32 -3.55
CA GLY A 405 -20.58 -4.07 -3.25
C GLY A 405 -22.09 -4.30 -3.06
N ARG A 406 -22.69 -3.44 -2.27
CA ARG A 406 -24.11 -3.30 -2.12
C ARG A 406 -24.44 -1.83 -1.96
N ASP A 407 -25.44 -1.38 -2.71
CA ASP A 407 -25.99 -0.05 -2.65
C ASP A 407 -27.53 -0.20 -2.56
N ASP A 408 -28.10 0.30 -1.48
CA ASP A 408 -29.51 0.32 -1.22
C ASP A 408 -29.95 1.78 -1.09
N THR A 409 -30.83 2.25 -1.99
CA THR A 409 -31.30 3.64 -2.05
C THR A 409 -32.79 3.73 -1.83
N TRP A 410 -33.24 4.68 -1.04
CA TRP A 410 -34.64 4.91 -0.69
C TRP A 410 -35.04 6.36 -0.92
N ALA A 411 -36.36 6.57 -1.20
CA ALA A 411 -36.93 7.90 -1.22
C ALA A 411 -37.09 8.44 0.22
N VAL A 412 -36.73 9.71 0.41
CA VAL A 412 -36.87 10.40 1.71
C VAL A 412 -38.34 10.61 2.06
N SER A 413 -39.22 10.83 1.03
CA SER A 413 -40.63 11.22 1.22
C SER A 413 -41.48 10.20 1.94
N ASP A 414 -41.33 8.91 1.63
CA ASP A 414 -42.19 7.79 2.05
C ASP A 414 -41.40 6.54 2.45
N ASN A 415 -40.07 6.59 2.35
CA ASN A 415 -39.20 5.48 2.67
C ASN A 415 -39.39 4.28 1.72
N GLU A 416 -39.91 4.56 0.50
CA GLU A 416 -40.05 3.52 -0.51
C GLU A 416 -38.67 3.23 -1.14
N PRO A 417 -38.40 1.95 -1.46
CA PRO A 417 -37.17 1.57 -2.11
C PRO A 417 -37.13 2.10 -3.54
N LEU A 418 -36.08 2.77 -3.91
CA LEU A 418 -35.85 3.30 -5.26
C LEU A 418 -34.95 2.40 -6.09
N PHE A 419 -33.89 1.89 -5.45
CA PHE A 419 -32.85 1.19 -6.19
C PHE A 419 -32.07 0.28 -5.26
N PHE A 420 -31.81 -0.95 -5.72
CA PHE A 420 -30.94 -1.89 -5.03
C PHE A 420 -29.97 -2.50 -6.01
N VAL A 421 -28.69 -2.40 -5.72
CA VAL A 421 -27.65 -3.10 -6.44
C VAL A 421 -26.82 -3.92 -5.48
N SER A 422 -26.59 -5.17 -5.82
CA SER A 422 -25.54 -5.93 -5.19
C SER A 422 -24.73 -6.66 -6.23
N TYR A 423 -23.40 -6.60 -6.09
CA TYR A 423 -22.52 -7.28 -7.01
C TYR A 423 -21.40 -7.99 -6.26
N ARG A 424 -20.88 -9.01 -6.91
CA ARG A 424 -19.67 -9.71 -6.48
C ARG A 424 -18.85 -10.12 -7.68
N ASN A 425 -17.62 -9.67 -7.69
CA ASN A 425 -16.63 -10.05 -8.68
C ASN A 425 -15.55 -10.88 -7.97
N ASP A 426 -15.24 -12.04 -8.52
CA ASP A 426 -14.22 -12.94 -8.03
C ASP A 426 -13.16 -13.14 -9.11
N TRP A 427 -11.87 -13.07 -8.75
CA TRP A 427 -10.73 -13.34 -9.63
C TRP A 427 -9.85 -14.41 -9.00
N LEU A 428 -9.67 -15.52 -9.69
CA LEU A 428 -8.63 -16.49 -9.39
C LEU A 428 -7.55 -16.33 -10.45
N THR A 429 -6.35 -15.90 -10.03
CA THR A 429 -5.26 -15.56 -10.95
C THR A 429 -4.07 -16.46 -10.67
N PHE A 430 -3.63 -17.18 -11.71
CA PHE A 430 -2.33 -17.85 -11.75
C PHE A 430 -1.40 -17.05 -12.64
N ARG A 431 -0.20 -16.76 -12.15
CA ARG A 431 0.81 -16.01 -12.89
C ARG A 431 2.17 -16.66 -12.71
N ASN A 432 2.92 -16.80 -13.80
CA ASN A 432 4.30 -17.25 -13.79
C ASN A 432 5.14 -16.32 -14.65
N VAL A 433 6.24 -15.83 -14.08
CA VAL A 433 7.21 -14.96 -14.76
C VAL A 433 8.58 -15.57 -14.57
N ASN A 434 9.26 -15.82 -15.68
CA ASN A 434 10.61 -16.37 -15.70
C ASN A 434 11.55 -15.34 -16.32
N GLN A 435 12.70 -15.14 -15.68
CA GLN A 435 13.76 -14.27 -16.19
C GLN A 435 15.08 -15.04 -16.18
N PHE A 436 15.74 -15.11 -17.32
CA PHE A 436 17.01 -15.82 -17.49
C PHE A 436 18.02 -14.97 -18.23
N GLN A 437 19.25 -15.03 -17.78
CA GLN A 437 20.42 -14.50 -18.46
C GLN A 437 21.17 -15.64 -19.17
N LEU A 438 21.27 -15.58 -20.48
CA LEU A 438 22.03 -16.52 -21.30
C LEU A 438 23.31 -15.86 -21.81
N GLY A 439 24.45 -16.18 -21.18
CA GLY A 439 25.70 -15.50 -21.44
C GLY A 439 25.65 -14.01 -21.07
N ALA A 440 26.58 -13.23 -21.58
CA ALA A 440 26.67 -11.80 -21.29
C ALA A 440 25.68 -10.94 -22.10
N ALA A 441 25.15 -11.45 -23.21
CA ALA A 441 24.45 -10.62 -24.20
C ALA A 441 22.92 -10.83 -24.27
N HIS A 442 22.41 -11.93 -23.75
CA HIS A 442 20.99 -12.29 -23.98
C HIS A 442 20.22 -12.42 -22.68
N LYS A 443 19.15 -11.66 -22.54
CA LYS A 443 18.18 -11.77 -21.47
C LYS A 443 16.85 -12.25 -22.03
N PHE A 444 16.29 -13.26 -21.41
CA PHE A 444 14.99 -13.81 -21.74
C PHE A 444 14.01 -13.60 -20.60
N LYS A 445 12.87 -13.01 -20.91
CA LYS A 445 11.75 -12.93 -20.00
C LYS A 445 10.54 -13.54 -20.66
N PHE A 446 9.95 -14.55 -20.05
CA PHE A 446 8.77 -15.23 -20.55
C PHE A 446 7.93 -15.75 -19.40
N GLY A 447 6.68 -16.04 -19.69
CA GLY A 447 5.74 -16.54 -18.70
C GLY A 447 4.33 -16.52 -19.21
N GLY A 448 3.38 -16.54 -18.29
CA GLY A 448 1.97 -16.49 -18.60
C GLY A 448 1.14 -16.11 -17.40
N GLU A 449 -0.02 -15.55 -17.69
CA GLU A 449 -1.07 -15.27 -16.72
C GLU A 449 -2.36 -15.91 -17.20
N ALA A 450 -3.03 -16.61 -16.29
CA ALA A 450 -4.36 -17.17 -16.51
C ALA A 450 -5.29 -16.64 -15.40
N GLN A 451 -6.43 -16.12 -15.79
CA GLN A 451 -7.38 -15.49 -14.88
C GLN A 451 -8.77 -16.09 -15.10
N TYR A 452 -9.35 -16.66 -14.04
CA TYR A 452 -10.76 -17.02 -14.01
C TYR A 452 -11.52 -15.92 -13.31
N ILE A 453 -12.50 -15.34 -13.99
CA ILE A 453 -13.31 -14.22 -13.50
C ILE A 453 -14.75 -14.68 -13.40
N LYS A 454 -15.37 -14.46 -12.24
CA LYS A 454 -16.79 -14.65 -12.04
C LYS A 454 -17.43 -13.32 -11.63
N PHE A 455 -18.50 -12.98 -12.30
CA PHE A 455 -19.28 -11.78 -12.03
C PHE A 455 -20.71 -12.15 -11.72
N ASP A 456 -21.19 -11.75 -10.54
CA ASP A 456 -22.59 -11.89 -10.12
C ASP A 456 -23.14 -10.49 -9.82
N SER A 457 -24.25 -10.11 -10.45
CA SER A 457 -24.95 -8.84 -10.18
C SER A 457 -26.43 -9.07 -10.05
N HIS A 458 -27.03 -8.43 -9.07
CA HIS A 458 -28.46 -8.44 -8.83
C HIS A 458 -28.93 -6.99 -8.67
N ASN A 459 -29.81 -6.57 -9.55
CA ASN A 459 -30.42 -5.25 -9.56
C ASN A 459 -31.92 -5.41 -9.34
N PHE A 460 -32.49 -4.45 -8.63
CA PHE A 460 -33.92 -4.30 -8.48
C PHE A 460 -34.22 -2.80 -8.63
N ASP A 461 -35.10 -2.48 -9.56
CA ASP A 461 -35.66 -1.15 -9.82
C ASP A 461 -37.06 -1.06 -9.26
#